data_7c208ddd83e94c2a84ab39ef7e0123ed
#
_entry.id   7c208ddd83e94c2a84ab39ef7e0123ed
#
_cell.length_a   1.000
_cell.length_b   1.000
_cell.length_c   1.000
_cell.angle_alpha   90.00
_cell.angle_beta   90.00
_cell.angle_gamma   90.00
#
_symmetry.space_group_name_H-M   'P 1'
#
loop_
_entity.id
_entity.type
_entity.pdbx_description
1 polymer ?
#
loop_
_entity_poly.entity_id
_entity_poly.type
_entity_poly.pdbx_seq_one_letter_code
_entity_poly.pdbx_strand_id
1 'polypeptide(L)'
;MIYIDKNESPITPLDEKTMTSIISATPYNLYPDAAYEQFKDAYAKFYGLSSEQIIAGNGSDELIQKLMLIMPEGPALTLNPDFFMYQAYAAQVNREIAFVDAESDLTFDLDTILTKIDEVQPSFFIMSNPHNPSGKQFDTAFLTAIADKMKAINGYFVIDEAYLDYGAAYDVELAPHILRMRTLSKAFGIAGLRLGVLISTAGTIKRIQKIEHPYPLNVFTLNIATYIFRHREETSRFLTMQRQLAEQLKQIFDTHVADKMSVFPSNANFVLTKGSAAQQLGQYVYEQGFKPRFYDEQVMKGYVRYSIATAPQLNQLEEIVKEWSAKYDLSKTTKHS
;
A
#
# COMPACT_ATOMS: atom_id res chain seq x y z
N MET A 1 -4.68 23.74 -4.68
CA MET A 1 -5.15 22.37 -4.87
C MET A 1 -4.41 21.46 -3.89
N ILE A 2 -5.13 20.82 -2.99
CA ILE A 2 -4.60 19.82 -2.03
C ILE A 2 -4.79 18.44 -2.67
N TYR A 3 -3.70 17.69 -2.87
CA TYR A 3 -3.74 16.39 -3.53
C TYR A 3 -3.99 15.30 -2.48
N ILE A 4 -5.11 14.58 -2.61
CA ILE A 4 -5.52 13.46 -1.77
C ILE A 4 -5.84 12.21 -2.63
N ASP A 5 -5.06 12.02 -3.72
CA ASP A 5 -5.30 11.02 -4.76
C ASP A 5 -4.27 9.87 -4.79
N LYS A 6 -3.09 10.03 -4.14
CA LYS A 6 -1.97 9.09 -4.28
C LYS A 6 -1.62 8.30 -3.01
N ASN A 7 -2.36 8.49 -1.93
CA ASN A 7 -2.11 7.83 -0.65
C ASN A 7 -0.71 8.15 -0.09
N GLU A 8 -0.22 9.36 -0.31
CA GLU A 8 1.05 9.86 0.25
C GLU A 8 0.84 10.36 1.69
N SER A 9 1.92 10.44 2.47
CA SER A 9 1.89 11.15 3.74
C SER A 9 1.86 12.67 3.50
N PRO A 10 0.97 13.42 4.16
CA PRO A 10 0.91 14.88 4.03
C PRO A 10 2.01 15.61 4.83
N ILE A 11 2.79 14.87 5.61
CA ILE A 11 3.82 15.40 6.51
C ILE A 11 5.12 14.61 6.35
N THR A 12 6.25 15.26 6.63
CA THR A 12 7.57 14.65 6.60
C THR A 12 7.91 13.97 7.94
N PRO A 13 8.63 12.81 7.94
CA PRO A 13 9.00 12.12 9.17
C PRO A 13 10.13 12.79 9.95
N LEU A 14 10.94 13.63 9.31
CA LEU A 14 12.10 14.29 9.89
C LEU A 14 11.95 15.79 9.81
N ASP A 15 12.43 16.50 10.84
CA ASP A 15 12.55 17.95 10.80
C ASP A 15 13.68 18.41 9.87
N GLU A 16 13.67 19.69 9.51
CA GLU A 16 14.64 20.29 8.58
C GLU A 16 16.08 20.19 9.09
N LYS A 17 16.30 20.35 10.39
CA LYS A 17 17.64 20.29 11.00
C LYS A 17 18.21 18.90 10.90
N THR A 18 17.44 17.89 11.24
CA THR A 18 17.82 16.48 11.15
C THR A 18 18.09 16.09 9.69
N MET A 19 17.20 16.46 8.78
CA MET A 19 17.38 16.20 7.35
C MET A 19 18.65 16.85 6.81
N THR A 20 18.89 18.13 7.12
CA THR A 20 20.10 18.86 6.70
C THR A 20 21.37 18.19 7.25
N SER A 21 21.36 17.77 8.51
CA SER A 21 22.49 17.05 9.12
C SER A 21 22.84 15.77 8.39
N ILE A 22 21.83 14.95 8.07
CA ILE A 22 22.02 13.69 7.33
C ILE A 22 22.59 13.96 5.93
N ILE A 23 22.00 14.92 5.20
CA ILE A 23 22.42 15.26 3.84
C ILE A 23 23.87 15.77 3.83
N SER A 24 24.22 16.69 4.74
CA SER A 24 25.57 17.28 4.80
C SER A 24 26.64 16.25 5.19
N ALA A 25 26.30 15.22 5.95
CA ALA A 25 27.20 14.15 6.34
C ALA A 25 27.31 13.01 5.31
N THR A 26 26.51 13.04 4.24
CA THR A 26 26.44 11.94 3.26
C THR A 26 27.45 12.14 2.12
N PRO A 27 28.41 11.24 1.92
CA PRO A 27 29.41 11.31 0.85
C PRO A 27 28.80 10.84 -0.49
N TYR A 28 27.99 11.68 -1.13
CA TYR A 28 27.23 11.34 -2.35
C TYR A 28 28.09 11.15 -3.60
N ASN A 29 29.37 11.46 -3.55
CA ASN A 29 30.35 11.25 -4.62
C ASN A 29 30.98 9.85 -4.61
N LEU A 30 30.66 9.01 -3.63
CA LEU A 30 31.15 7.65 -3.46
C LEU A 30 30.02 6.63 -3.58
N TYR A 31 30.36 5.41 -3.98
CA TYR A 31 29.42 4.29 -3.91
C TYR A 31 29.04 3.98 -2.46
N PRO A 32 27.81 3.56 -2.18
CA PRO A 32 27.31 3.36 -0.81
C PRO A 32 27.69 1.98 -0.24
N ASP A 33 28.96 1.59 -0.27
CA ASP A 33 29.44 0.23 0.03
C ASP A 33 28.88 -0.37 1.33
N ALA A 34 28.87 0.40 2.43
CA ALA A 34 28.38 -0.08 3.72
C ALA A 34 26.93 0.37 4.02
N ALA A 35 26.40 1.37 3.32
CA ALA A 35 25.13 1.99 3.68
C ALA A 35 23.93 1.05 3.46
N TYR A 36 23.99 0.19 2.45
CA TYR A 36 22.96 -0.79 2.16
C TYR A 36 22.83 -1.82 3.29
N GLU A 37 23.94 -2.40 3.75
CA GLU A 37 23.94 -3.35 4.86
C GLU A 37 23.55 -2.66 6.19
N GLN A 38 24.02 -1.44 6.44
CA GLN A 38 23.59 -0.65 7.61
C GLN A 38 22.09 -0.39 7.65
N PHE A 39 21.48 -0.12 6.50
CA PHE A 39 20.05 0.00 6.39
C PHE A 39 19.34 -1.32 6.69
N LYS A 40 19.77 -2.43 6.07
CA LYS A 40 19.18 -3.76 6.32
C LYS A 40 19.25 -4.15 7.78
N ASP A 41 20.38 -3.92 8.44
CA ASP A 41 20.58 -4.20 9.86
C ASP A 41 19.65 -3.34 10.75
N ALA A 42 19.53 -2.05 10.44
CA ALA A 42 18.64 -1.15 11.17
C ALA A 42 17.16 -1.55 11.02
N TYR A 43 16.74 -1.88 9.80
CA TYR A 43 15.39 -2.35 9.50
C TYR A 43 15.12 -3.71 10.19
N ALA A 44 16.02 -4.66 10.05
CA ALA A 44 15.93 -5.98 10.67
C ALA A 44 15.78 -5.88 12.19
N LYS A 45 16.63 -5.08 12.84
CA LYS A 45 16.55 -4.83 14.29
C LYS A 45 15.22 -4.20 14.70
N PHE A 46 14.69 -3.29 13.89
CA PHE A 46 13.40 -2.62 14.17
C PHE A 46 12.25 -3.62 14.19
N TYR A 47 12.24 -4.60 13.27
CA TYR A 47 11.17 -5.58 13.12
C TYR A 47 11.47 -6.96 13.74
N GLY A 48 12.60 -7.15 14.39
CA GLY A 48 12.97 -8.44 14.98
C GLY A 48 13.33 -9.51 13.94
N LEU A 49 13.90 -9.11 12.81
CA LEU A 49 14.31 -9.96 11.70
C LEU A 49 15.84 -10.10 11.64
N SER A 50 16.35 -10.99 10.78
CA SER A 50 17.73 -11.01 10.33
C SER A 50 17.89 -10.20 9.03
N SER A 51 19.02 -9.49 8.85
CA SER A 51 19.31 -8.78 7.59
C SER A 51 19.39 -9.71 6.36
N GLU A 52 19.68 -10.99 6.56
CA GLU A 52 19.65 -12.01 5.50
C GLU A 52 18.23 -12.33 4.99
N GLN A 53 17.20 -11.99 5.77
CA GLN A 53 15.78 -12.16 5.39
C GLN A 53 15.24 -10.98 4.57
N ILE A 54 16.07 -10.02 4.19
CA ILE A 54 15.67 -8.73 3.64
C ILE A 54 16.42 -8.45 2.34
N ILE A 55 15.68 -7.97 1.34
CA ILE A 55 16.20 -7.29 0.15
C ILE A 55 15.45 -5.96 0.00
N ALA A 56 16.15 -4.89 -0.34
CA ALA A 56 15.56 -3.59 -0.57
C ALA A 56 15.70 -3.17 -2.03
N GLY A 57 14.75 -2.39 -2.53
CA GLY A 57 14.72 -1.92 -3.90
C GLY A 57 14.20 -0.49 -4.01
N ASN A 58 14.29 0.08 -5.20
CA ASN A 58 13.87 1.45 -5.51
C ASN A 58 12.33 1.58 -5.55
N GLY A 59 11.72 1.52 -4.38
CA GLY A 59 10.29 1.34 -4.16
C GLY A 59 9.87 -0.13 -4.27
N SER A 60 8.64 -0.42 -3.83
CA SER A 60 8.03 -1.73 -4.09
C SER A 60 7.87 -2.01 -5.59
N ASP A 61 7.80 -0.99 -6.41
CA ASP A 61 7.71 -1.11 -7.87
C ASP A 61 8.87 -1.92 -8.47
N GLU A 62 10.12 -1.62 -8.09
CA GLU A 62 11.28 -2.40 -8.52
C GLU A 62 11.22 -3.84 -8.01
N LEU A 63 10.75 -4.04 -6.77
CA LEU A 63 10.61 -5.37 -6.19
C LEU A 63 9.55 -6.20 -6.92
N ILE A 64 8.42 -5.59 -7.31
CA ILE A 64 7.41 -6.25 -8.14
C ILE A 64 8.01 -6.66 -9.50
N GLN A 65 8.74 -5.74 -10.16
CA GLN A 65 9.43 -6.07 -11.42
C GLN A 65 10.42 -7.24 -11.24
N LYS A 66 11.22 -7.24 -10.16
CA LYS A 66 12.13 -8.35 -9.85
C LYS A 66 11.37 -9.66 -9.68
N LEU A 67 10.23 -9.66 -8.97
CA LEU A 67 9.40 -10.85 -8.82
C LEU A 67 8.87 -11.34 -10.17
N MET A 68 8.38 -10.44 -11.03
CA MET A 68 7.93 -10.81 -12.38
C MET A 68 9.04 -11.45 -13.23
N LEU A 69 10.31 -11.12 -12.98
CA LEU A 69 11.46 -11.67 -13.68
C LEU A 69 11.98 -12.98 -13.10
N ILE A 70 12.07 -13.08 -11.74
CA ILE A 70 12.83 -14.16 -11.09
C ILE A 70 11.95 -15.33 -10.61
N MET A 71 10.63 -15.11 -10.43
CA MET A 71 9.74 -16.21 -10.05
C MET A 71 9.72 -17.30 -11.14
N PRO A 72 9.48 -18.56 -10.78
CA PRO A 72 9.44 -19.67 -11.72
C PRO A 72 8.59 -19.35 -12.97
N GLU A 73 8.84 -20.07 -14.06
CA GLU A 73 8.00 -19.97 -15.25
C GLU A 73 6.54 -20.30 -14.93
N GLY A 74 5.63 -19.66 -15.64
CA GLY A 74 4.19 -19.80 -15.44
C GLY A 74 3.50 -18.45 -15.16
N PRO A 75 2.17 -18.44 -15.15
CA PRO A 75 1.40 -17.22 -14.92
C PRO A 75 1.56 -16.71 -13.49
N ALA A 76 1.39 -15.40 -13.32
CA ALA A 76 1.08 -14.80 -12.03
C ALA A 76 -0.43 -14.81 -11.81
N LEU A 77 -0.87 -14.75 -10.55
CA LEU A 77 -2.27 -14.55 -10.17
C LEU A 77 -2.38 -13.31 -9.30
N THR A 78 -3.46 -12.54 -9.43
CA THR A 78 -3.77 -11.41 -8.55
C THR A 78 -5.28 -11.22 -8.42
N LEU A 79 -5.69 -10.35 -7.50
CA LEU A 79 -7.08 -9.92 -7.36
C LEU A 79 -7.43 -8.84 -8.41
N ASN A 80 -8.70 -8.69 -8.74
CA ASN A 80 -9.20 -7.64 -9.62
C ASN A 80 -10.49 -7.02 -9.05
N PRO A 81 -10.48 -5.72 -8.65
CA PRO A 81 -9.30 -4.83 -8.70
C PRO A 81 -8.29 -5.14 -7.60
N ASP A 82 -7.02 -4.84 -7.84
CA ASP A 82 -5.96 -4.68 -6.86
C ASP A 82 -5.01 -3.57 -7.37
N PHE A 83 -3.78 -3.52 -6.91
CA PHE A 83 -2.80 -2.54 -7.39
C PHE A 83 -2.50 -2.79 -8.87
N PHE A 84 -3.05 -1.95 -9.74
CA PHE A 84 -3.02 -2.14 -11.21
C PHE A 84 -1.60 -2.25 -11.79
N MET A 85 -0.57 -1.79 -11.07
CA MET A 85 0.81 -1.92 -11.52
C MET A 85 1.31 -3.37 -11.57
N TYR A 86 0.66 -4.32 -10.88
CA TYR A 86 1.01 -5.74 -11.03
C TYR A 86 0.86 -6.17 -12.50
N GLN A 87 -0.28 -5.82 -13.11
CA GLN A 87 -0.52 -6.09 -14.53
C GLN A 87 0.47 -5.36 -15.45
N ALA A 88 0.75 -4.09 -15.15
CA ALA A 88 1.68 -3.29 -15.93
C ALA A 88 3.10 -3.87 -15.93
N TYR A 89 3.58 -4.32 -14.77
CA TYR A 89 4.91 -4.94 -14.64
C TYR A 89 4.97 -6.35 -15.24
N ALA A 90 3.90 -7.13 -15.15
CA ALA A 90 3.80 -8.41 -15.85
C ALA A 90 3.92 -8.23 -17.36
N ALA A 91 3.22 -7.23 -17.91
CA ALA A 91 3.27 -6.91 -19.35
C ALA A 91 4.68 -6.48 -19.82
N GLN A 92 5.45 -5.76 -19.00
CA GLN A 92 6.82 -5.34 -19.34
C GLN A 92 7.78 -6.50 -19.58
N VAL A 93 7.52 -7.65 -18.97
CA VAL A 93 8.36 -8.85 -19.08
C VAL A 93 7.65 -10.00 -19.80
N ASN A 94 6.52 -9.73 -20.46
CA ASN A 94 5.68 -10.71 -21.15
C ASN A 94 5.26 -11.89 -20.26
N ARG A 95 5.05 -11.66 -18.96
CA ARG A 95 4.50 -12.66 -18.05
C ARG A 95 2.99 -12.63 -18.12
N GLU A 96 2.38 -13.78 -18.31
CA GLU A 96 0.93 -13.93 -18.19
C GLU A 96 0.49 -13.62 -16.75
N ILE A 97 -0.63 -12.91 -16.61
CA ILE A 97 -1.26 -12.64 -15.31
C ILE A 97 -2.75 -12.95 -15.37
N ALA A 98 -3.19 -13.82 -14.48
CA ALA A 98 -4.60 -14.17 -14.31
C ALA A 98 -5.21 -13.38 -13.14
N PHE A 99 -6.53 -13.30 -13.12
CA PHE A 99 -7.26 -12.50 -12.15
C PHE A 99 -8.32 -13.32 -11.43
N VAL A 100 -8.54 -12.99 -10.15
CA VAL A 100 -9.74 -13.33 -9.40
C VAL A 100 -10.58 -12.08 -9.27
N ASP A 101 -11.74 -12.05 -9.92
CA ASP A 101 -12.63 -10.88 -9.89
C ASP A 101 -13.33 -10.76 -8.54
N ALA A 102 -13.44 -9.51 -8.05
CA ALA A 102 -14.19 -9.21 -6.84
C ALA A 102 -15.70 -9.30 -7.09
N GLU A 103 -16.44 -9.55 -6.03
CA GLU A 103 -17.88 -9.30 -6.00
C GLU A 103 -18.20 -7.80 -6.14
N SER A 104 -19.46 -7.47 -6.37
CA SER A 104 -19.89 -6.08 -6.63
C SER A 104 -19.59 -5.08 -5.50
N ASP A 105 -19.34 -5.59 -4.29
CA ASP A 105 -18.98 -4.83 -3.08
C ASP A 105 -17.46 -4.88 -2.77
N LEU A 106 -16.65 -5.29 -3.72
CA LEU A 106 -15.20 -5.49 -3.59
C LEU A 106 -14.82 -6.51 -2.50
N THR A 107 -15.66 -7.51 -2.26
CA THR A 107 -15.32 -8.69 -1.47
C THR A 107 -14.73 -9.78 -2.37
N PHE A 108 -13.95 -10.65 -1.76
CA PHE A 108 -13.35 -11.82 -2.39
C PHE A 108 -13.69 -13.05 -1.56
N ASP A 109 -14.29 -14.04 -2.22
CA ASP A 109 -14.57 -15.32 -1.60
C ASP A 109 -13.34 -16.23 -1.62
N LEU A 110 -13.02 -16.83 -0.47
CA LEU A 110 -11.83 -17.68 -0.33
C LEU A 110 -11.90 -18.92 -1.24
N ASP A 111 -13.05 -19.59 -1.30
CA ASP A 111 -13.19 -20.82 -2.10
C ASP A 111 -13.04 -20.53 -3.59
N THR A 112 -13.53 -19.37 -4.04
CA THR A 112 -13.32 -18.87 -5.41
C THR A 112 -11.84 -18.64 -5.70
N ILE A 113 -11.09 -18.04 -4.77
CA ILE A 113 -9.63 -17.86 -4.90
C ILE A 113 -8.93 -19.22 -4.97
N LEU A 114 -9.23 -20.15 -4.06
CA LEU A 114 -8.60 -21.45 -4.01
C LEU A 114 -8.88 -22.28 -5.27
N THR A 115 -10.10 -22.21 -5.79
CA THR A 115 -10.49 -22.83 -7.07
C THR A 115 -9.70 -22.22 -8.23
N LYS A 116 -9.56 -20.89 -8.26
CA LYS A 116 -8.79 -20.21 -9.29
C LYS A 116 -7.31 -20.56 -9.28
N ILE A 117 -6.73 -20.76 -8.09
CA ILE A 117 -5.35 -21.28 -7.95
C ILE A 117 -5.23 -22.68 -8.57
N ASP A 118 -6.22 -23.56 -8.37
CA ASP A 118 -6.22 -24.91 -8.99
C ASP A 118 -6.34 -24.85 -10.52
N GLU A 119 -7.18 -23.97 -11.03
CA GLU A 119 -7.36 -23.81 -12.48
C GLU A 119 -6.12 -23.25 -13.18
N VAL A 120 -5.52 -22.19 -12.60
CA VAL A 120 -4.45 -21.42 -13.22
C VAL A 120 -3.07 -22.05 -12.95
N GLN A 121 -2.89 -22.75 -11.82
CA GLN A 121 -1.59 -23.24 -11.35
C GLN A 121 -0.50 -22.15 -11.38
N PRO A 122 -0.73 -21.00 -10.74
CA PRO A 122 0.17 -19.86 -10.87
C PRO A 122 1.53 -20.14 -10.23
N SER A 123 2.60 -19.63 -10.86
CA SER A 123 3.95 -19.68 -10.28
C SER A 123 4.06 -18.82 -9.02
N PHE A 124 3.28 -17.75 -8.94
CA PHE A 124 3.08 -16.98 -7.71
C PHE A 124 1.74 -16.23 -7.74
N PHE A 125 1.20 -16.00 -6.54
CA PHE A 125 0.04 -15.16 -6.31
C PHE A 125 0.49 -13.90 -5.55
N ILE A 126 0.14 -12.72 -6.04
CA ILE A 126 0.42 -11.43 -5.40
C ILE A 126 -0.89 -10.71 -5.09
N MET A 127 -1.06 -10.25 -3.84
CA MET A 127 -2.21 -9.44 -3.44
C MET A 127 -1.84 -8.44 -2.36
N SER A 128 -2.53 -7.29 -2.31
CA SER A 128 -2.34 -6.30 -1.27
C SER A 128 -3.13 -6.63 0.00
N ASN A 129 -2.49 -6.47 1.17
CA ASN A 129 -3.14 -6.61 2.48
C ASN A 129 -2.56 -5.61 3.50
N PRO A 130 -3.28 -4.55 3.89
CA PRO A 130 -4.65 -4.15 3.49
C PRO A 130 -4.82 -3.90 1.99
N HIS A 131 -5.98 -4.27 1.49
CA HIS A 131 -6.29 -4.28 0.06
C HIS A 131 -6.47 -2.86 -0.51
N ASN A 132 -5.83 -2.59 -1.62
CA ASN A 132 -6.01 -1.37 -2.39
C ASN A 132 -6.75 -1.71 -3.71
N PRO A 133 -7.98 -1.19 -3.94
CA PRO A 133 -8.47 0.09 -3.43
C PRO A 133 -9.52 0.03 -2.30
N SER A 134 -9.96 -1.14 -1.83
CA SER A 134 -11.09 -1.21 -0.89
C SER A 134 -10.74 -0.79 0.55
N GLY A 135 -9.46 -0.89 0.94
CA GLY A 135 -9.03 -0.71 2.32
C GLY A 135 -9.31 -1.91 3.24
N LYS A 136 -9.98 -2.97 2.73
CA LYS A 136 -10.26 -4.18 3.49
C LYS A 136 -8.97 -4.89 3.89
N GLN A 137 -8.94 -5.44 5.08
CA GLN A 137 -7.85 -6.30 5.53
C GLN A 137 -8.34 -7.74 5.67
N PHE A 138 -7.60 -8.66 5.08
CA PHE A 138 -7.81 -10.10 5.22
C PHE A 138 -7.11 -10.60 6.48
N ASP A 139 -7.74 -11.52 7.17
CA ASP A 139 -7.25 -12.07 8.42
C ASP A 139 -6.20 -13.18 8.22
N THR A 140 -5.61 -13.63 9.32
CA THR A 140 -4.59 -14.69 9.34
C THR A 140 -5.11 -15.98 8.71
N ALA A 141 -6.35 -16.41 8.99
CA ALA A 141 -6.91 -17.66 8.48
C ALA A 141 -7.05 -17.64 6.95
N PHE A 142 -7.56 -16.52 6.41
CA PHE A 142 -7.68 -16.31 4.96
C PHE A 142 -6.31 -16.37 4.26
N LEU A 143 -5.33 -15.62 4.77
CA LEU A 143 -3.99 -15.58 4.19
C LEU A 143 -3.26 -16.93 4.30
N THR A 144 -3.44 -17.66 5.43
CA THR A 144 -2.84 -18.97 5.65
C THR A 144 -3.40 -20.01 4.67
N ALA A 145 -4.72 -19.99 4.44
CA ALA A 145 -5.34 -20.92 3.48
C ALA A 145 -4.78 -20.70 2.06
N ILE A 146 -4.57 -19.46 1.64
CA ILE A 146 -3.93 -19.15 0.34
C ILE A 146 -2.46 -19.61 0.34
N ALA A 147 -1.71 -19.35 1.42
CA ALA A 147 -0.32 -19.76 1.53
C ALA A 147 -0.16 -21.28 1.44
N ASP A 148 -1.01 -22.04 2.14
CA ASP A 148 -1.02 -23.51 2.10
C ASP A 148 -1.38 -24.04 0.71
N LYS A 149 -2.34 -23.41 0.05
CA LYS A 149 -2.74 -23.74 -1.32
C LYS A 149 -1.61 -23.51 -2.30
N MET A 150 -0.93 -22.37 -2.22
CA MET A 150 0.22 -22.04 -3.06
C MET A 150 1.39 -23.00 -2.80
N LYS A 151 1.62 -23.39 -1.55
CA LYS A 151 2.61 -24.41 -1.21
C LYS A 151 2.32 -25.75 -1.86
N ALA A 152 1.06 -26.17 -1.85
CA ALA A 152 0.63 -27.46 -2.42
C ALA A 152 0.90 -27.57 -3.93
N ILE A 153 0.87 -26.46 -4.66
CA ILE A 153 1.20 -26.39 -6.10
C ILE A 153 2.66 -25.97 -6.38
N ASN A 154 3.52 -25.88 -5.35
CA ASN A 154 4.89 -25.36 -5.43
C ASN A 154 4.98 -23.91 -5.93
N GLY A 155 3.93 -23.13 -5.77
CA GLY A 155 3.88 -21.69 -6.09
C GLY A 155 4.32 -20.83 -4.92
N TYR A 156 4.50 -19.52 -5.18
CA TYR A 156 4.85 -18.52 -4.18
C TYR A 156 3.65 -17.65 -3.84
N PHE A 157 3.57 -17.20 -2.58
CA PHE A 157 2.58 -16.23 -2.13
C PHE A 157 3.26 -14.93 -1.73
N VAL A 158 2.89 -13.84 -2.39
CA VAL A 158 3.41 -12.49 -2.15
C VAL A 158 2.31 -11.64 -1.52
N ILE A 159 2.53 -11.21 -0.28
CA ILE A 159 1.61 -10.33 0.44
C ILE A 159 2.18 -8.92 0.37
N ASP A 160 1.52 -8.03 -0.37
CA ASP A 160 1.89 -6.61 -0.45
C ASP A 160 1.31 -5.87 0.75
N GLU A 161 2.18 -5.57 1.71
CA GLU A 161 1.88 -4.92 2.98
C GLU A 161 2.02 -3.38 2.92
N ALA A 162 1.79 -2.77 1.76
CA ALA A 162 1.99 -1.32 1.58
C ALA A 162 1.24 -0.45 2.60
N TYR A 163 0.13 -0.95 3.13
CA TYR A 163 -0.72 -0.23 4.08
C TYR A 163 -0.78 -0.87 5.47
N LEU A 164 -0.01 -1.92 5.74
CA LEU A 164 -0.12 -2.68 7.01
C LEU A 164 0.12 -1.83 8.26
N ASP A 165 0.93 -0.77 8.16
CA ASP A 165 1.20 0.13 9.29
C ASP A 165 -0.04 0.93 9.74
N TYR A 166 -1.12 0.95 8.96
CA TYR A 166 -2.44 1.51 9.29
C TYR A 166 -3.43 0.46 9.78
N GLY A 167 -3.20 -0.81 9.45
CA GLY A 167 -4.07 -1.93 9.79
C GLY A 167 -3.66 -2.68 11.05
N ALA A 168 -4.28 -3.82 11.27
CA ALA A 168 -3.97 -4.74 12.35
C ALA A 168 -2.81 -5.69 11.97
N ALA A 169 -2.03 -6.09 12.96
CA ALA A 169 -1.06 -7.16 12.77
C ALA A 169 -1.79 -8.47 12.44
N TYR A 170 -1.19 -9.30 11.60
CA TYR A 170 -1.62 -10.65 11.32
C TYR A 170 -0.42 -11.60 11.45
N ASP A 171 -0.68 -12.88 11.69
CA ASP A 171 0.35 -13.88 11.93
C ASP A 171 0.33 -14.96 10.83
N VAL A 172 1.12 -14.73 9.79
CA VAL A 172 1.44 -15.76 8.77
C VAL A 172 2.92 -16.03 8.86
N GLU A 173 3.29 -17.25 9.23
CA GLU A 173 4.68 -17.64 9.44
C GLU A 173 5.50 -17.50 8.15
N LEU A 174 6.72 -16.94 8.26
CA LEU A 174 7.64 -16.87 7.13
C LEU A 174 8.09 -18.27 6.71
N ALA A 175 7.84 -18.61 5.45
CA ALA A 175 8.25 -19.88 4.84
C ALA A 175 8.92 -19.61 3.48
N PRO A 176 9.65 -20.58 2.89
CA PRO A 176 10.37 -20.36 1.62
C PRO A 176 9.51 -19.89 0.45
N HIS A 177 8.21 -20.18 0.47
CA HIS A 177 7.25 -19.79 -0.57
C HIS A 177 6.45 -18.52 -0.23
N ILE A 178 6.67 -17.91 0.95
CA ILE A 178 5.98 -16.71 1.40
C ILE A 178 6.92 -15.51 1.34
N LEU A 179 6.47 -14.44 0.69
CA LEU A 179 7.16 -13.17 0.59
C LEU A 179 6.24 -12.07 1.10
N ARG A 180 6.76 -11.20 1.96
CA ARG A 180 6.06 -9.99 2.41
C ARG A 180 6.76 -8.78 1.80
N MET A 181 6.01 -7.93 1.16
CA MET A 181 6.54 -6.73 0.50
C MET A 181 6.04 -5.49 1.23
N ARG A 182 6.94 -4.60 1.60
CA ARG A 182 6.64 -3.35 2.30
C ARG A 182 7.17 -2.15 1.53
N THR A 183 6.50 -1.02 1.65
CA THR A 183 6.96 0.26 1.11
C THR A 183 7.08 1.29 2.21
N LEU A 184 8.10 2.14 2.12
CA LEU A 184 8.23 3.29 3.01
C LEU A 184 7.56 4.55 2.42
N SER A 185 6.88 4.41 1.28
CA SER A 185 6.20 5.50 0.59
C SER A 185 4.92 5.98 1.29
N LYS A 186 4.31 5.15 2.15
CA LYS A 186 2.99 5.42 2.76
C LYS A 186 3.14 5.87 4.22
N ALA A 187 3.09 4.96 5.17
CA ALA A 187 3.13 5.30 6.60
C ALA A 187 4.43 5.98 7.04
N PHE A 188 5.57 5.64 6.43
CA PHE A 188 6.86 6.24 6.76
C PHE A 188 7.10 7.61 6.12
N GLY A 189 6.23 8.07 5.21
CA GLY A 189 6.26 9.43 4.69
C GLY A 189 7.45 9.79 3.79
N ILE A 190 8.12 8.80 3.20
CA ILE A 190 9.30 9.02 2.34
C ILE A 190 9.08 8.55 0.90
N ALA A 191 7.89 8.78 0.35
CA ALA A 191 7.54 8.37 -1.01
C ALA A 191 8.54 8.86 -2.07
N GLY A 192 9.07 10.07 -1.94
CA GLY A 192 10.06 10.66 -2.85
C GLY A 192 11.44 9.99 -2.79
N LEU A 193 11.77 9.27 -1.73
CA LEU A 193 13.04 8.55 -1.57
C LEU A 193 13.03 7.16 -2.22
N ARG A 194 11.87 6.68 -2.66
CA ARG A 194 11.74 5.44 -3.40
C ARG A 194 12.38 4.23 -2.68
N LEU A 195 11.81 3.79 -1.56
CA LEU A 195 12.32 2.64 -0.81
C LEU A 195 11.22 1.63 -0.53
N GLY A 196 11.46 0.40 -1.00
CA GLY A 196 10.67 -0.79 -0.70
C GLY A 196 11.53 -1.89 -0.10
N VAL A 197 10.92 -2.81 0.62
CA VAL A 197 11.58 -3.95 1.26
C VAL A 197 10.78 -5.22 0.98
N LEU A 198 11.47 -6.27 0.57
CA LEU A 198 10.92 -7.61 0.45
C LEU A 198 11.52 -8.49 1.55
N ILE A 199 10.67 -9.23 2.23
CA ILE A 199 11.00 -10.06 3.39
C ILE A 199 10.60 -11.50 3.08
N SER A 200 11.51 -12.44 3.33
CA SER A 200 11.26 -13.88 3.24
C SER A 200 12.31 -14.66 4.04
N THR A 201 12.39 -15.98 3.85
CA THR A 201 13.51 -16.74 4.40
C THR A 201 14.83 -16.34 3.73
N ALA A 202 15.94 -16.47 4.43
CA ALA A 202 17.27 -16.15 3.89
C ALA A 202 17.58 -16.88 2.56
N GLY A 203 17.13 -18.13 2.44
CA GLY A 203 17.30 -18.92 1.22
C GLY A 203 16.54 -18.33 0.02
N THR A 204 15.31 -17.86 0.22
CA THR A 204 14.50 -17.22 -0.81
C THR A 204 15.08 -15.86 -1.19
N ILE A 205 15.48 -15.04 -0.22
CA ILE A 205 16.12 -13.75 -0.46
C ILE A 205 17.42 -13.93 -1.29
N LYS A 206 18.29 -14.86 -0.90
CA LYS A 206 19.50 -15.17 -1.66
C LYS A 206 19.25 -15.55 -3.13
N ARG A 207 18.10 -16.19 -3.40
CA ARG A 207 17.71 -16.52 -4.77
C ARG A 207 17.30 -15.28 -5.56
N ILE A 208 16.57 -14.33 -4.93
CA ILE A 208 16.13 -13.08 -5.56
C ILE A 208 17.33 -12.14 -5.78
N GLN A 209 18.30 -12.12 -4.88
CA GLN A 209 19.53 -11.33 -4.97
C GLN A 209 20.37 -11.64 -6.23
N LYS A 210 20.16 -12.79 -6.89
CA LYS A 210 20.89 -13.11 -8.12
C LYS A 210 20.69 -12.11 -9.27
N ILE A 211 19.59 -11.35 -9.25
CA ILE A 211 19.28 -10.30 -10.23
C ILE A 211 19.37 -8.90 -9.62
N GLU A 212 19.93 -8.77 -8.42
CA GLU A 212 20.10 -7.48 -7.76
C GLU A 212 21.26 -6.70 -8.37
N HIS A 213 21.09 -5.39 -8.53
CA HIS A 213 22.18 -4.50 -8.90
C HIS A 213 23.20 -4.41 -7.76
N PRO A 214 24.51 -4.20 -8.06
CA PRO A 214 25.53 -4.04 -7.02
C PRO A 214 25.24 -2.90 -6.04
N TYR A 215 24.62 -1.82 -6.53
CA TYR A 215 24.23 -0.63 -5.77
C TYR A 215 22.77 -0.26 -6.08
N PRO A 216 21.79 -0.97 -5.49
CA PRO A 216 20.38 -0.86 -5.91
C PRO A 216 19.74 0.46 -5.49
N LEU A 217 20.30 1.15 -4.50
CA LEU A 217 19.73 2.35 -3.88
C LEU A 217 20.76 3.46 -3.75
N ASN A 218 20.30 4.71 -3.87
CA ASN A 218 21.13 5.86 -3.63
C ASN A 218 21.44 6.06 -2.14
N VAL A 219 22.60 6.66 -1.85
CA VAL A 219 23.11 6.82 -0.48
C VAL A 219 22.23 7.71 0.41
N PHE A 220 21.54 8.73 -0.14
CA PHE A 220 20.64 9.58 0.64
C PHE A 220 19.43 8.79 1.15
N THR A 221 18.81 7.99 0.29
CA THR A 221 17.71 7.09 0.66
C THR A 221 18.14 6.14 1.80
N LEU A 222 19.32 5.51 1.65
CA LEU A 222 19.83 4.57 2.64
C LEU A 222 20.12 5.24 3.98
N ASN A 223 20.77 6.40 3.99
CA ASN A 223 21.15 7.10 5.23
C ASN A 223 19.90 7.65 5.96
N ILE A 224 18.96 8.24 5.23
CA ILE A 224 17.71 8.74 5.82
C ILE A 224 16.87 7.58 6.39
N ALA A 225 16.73 6.49 5.65
CA ALA A 225 15.99 5.33 6.15
C ALA A 225 16.69 4.66 7.33
N THR A 226 18.03 4.57 7.32
CA THR A 226 18.81 4.08 8.46
C THR A 226 18.58 4.93 9.71
N TYR A 227 18.53 6.24 9.57
CA TYR A 227 18.21 7.14 10.67
C TYR A 227 16.81 6.83 11.23
N ILE A 228 15.78 6.75 10.38
CA ILE A 228 14.40 6.46 10.77
C ILE A 228 14.34 5.15 11.60
N PHE A 229 14.95 4.07 11.14
CA PHE A 229 14.87 2.77 11.84
C PHE A 229 15.75 2.69 13.10
N ARG A 230 16.79 3.50 13.21
CA ARG A 230 17.62 3.61 14.43
C ARG A 230 16.92 4.45 15.52
N HIS A 231 16.03 5.38 15.17
CA HIS A 231 15.33 6.27 16.09
C HIS A 231 13.90 5.79 16.34
N ARG A 232 13.78 4.60 16.96
CA ARG A 232 12.53 3.86 17.16
C ARG A 232 11.41 4.71 17.77
N GLU A 233 11.72 5.50 18.80
CA GLU A 233 10.70 6.30 19.49
C GLU A 233 10.11 7.42 18.60
N GLU A 234 10.97 8.12 17.86
CA GLU A 234 10.56 9.17 16.94
C GLU A 234 9.71 8.57 15.81
N THR A 235 10.17 7.46 15.24
CA THR A 235 9.46 6.72 14.20
C THR A 235 8.11 6.21 14.70
N SER A 236 8.03 5.66 15.92
CA SER A 236 6.76 5.20 16.50
C SER A 236 5.77 6.35 16.73
N ARG A 237 6.24 7.52 17.17
CA ARG A 237 5.39 8.72 17.30
C ARG A 237 4.86 9.17 15.93
N PHE A 238 5.72 9.19 14.91
CA PHE A 238 5.31 9.53 13.56
C PHE A 238 4.25 8.57 13.01
N LEU A 239 4.47 7.25 13.13
CA LEU A 239 3.49 6.24 12.71
C LEU A 239 2.16 6.35 13.45
N THR A 240 2.19 6.70 14.75
CA THR A 240 0.98 6.95 15.53
C THR A 240 0.20 8.15 14.98
N MET A 241 0.88 9.25 14.66
CA MET A 241 0.27 10.42 14.03
C MET A 241 -0.35 10.09 12.66
N GLN A 242 0.32 9.27 11.85
CA GLN A 242 -0.23 8.80 10.57
C GLN A 242 -1.56 8.03 10.76
N ARG A 243 -1.62 7.14 11.75
CA ARG A 243 -2.86 6.40 12.09
C ARG A 243 -3.97 7.33 12.57
N GLN A 244 -3.65 8.36 13.36
CA GLN A 244 -4.63 9.35 13.81
C GLN A 244 -5.25 10.13 12.65
N LEU A 245 -4.44 10.53 11.65
CA LEU A 245 -4.94 11.16 10.43
C LEU A 245 -5.85 10.22 9.62
N ALA A 246 -5.50 8.94 9.52
CA ALA A 246 -6.32 7.95 8.83
C ALA A 246 -7.65 7.74 9.57
N GLU A 247 -7.64 7.69 10.88
CA GLU A 247 -8.86 7.56 11.68
C GLU A 247 -9.74 8.80 11.57
N GLN A 248 -9.18 10.00 11.62
CA GLN A 248 -9.92 11.24 11.40
C GLN A 248 -10.59 11.26 10.02
N LEU A 249 -9.87 10.85 8.97
CA LEU A 249 -10.44 10.76 7.63
C LEU A 249 -11.64 9.80 7.58
N LYS A 250 -11.53 8.61 8.19
CA LYS A 250 -12.65 7.65 8.25
C LYS A 250 -13.86 8.23 8.95
N GLN A 251 -13.66 8.84 10.12
CA GLN A 251 -14.73 9.45 10.91
C GLN A 251 -15.50 10.52 10.13
N ILE A 252 -14.82 11.33 9.30
CA ILE A 252 -15.47 12.34 8.45
C ILE A 252 -16.50 11.67 7.53
N PHE A 253 -16.11 10.60 6.83
CA PHE A 253 -17.02 9.95 5.87
C PHE A 253 -18.10 9.12 6.56
N ASP A 254 -17.75 8.38 7.60
CA ASP A 254 -18.71 7.56 8.35
C ASP A 254 -19.78 8.42 9.03
N THR A 255 -19.40 9.57 9.56
CA THR A 255 -20.33 10.46 10.27
C THR A 255 -21.26 11.23 9.35
N HIS A 256 -20.77 11.70 8.19
CA HIS A 256 -21.49 12.70 7.43
C HIS A 256 -22.14 12.18 6.15
N VAL A 257 -21.72 11.02 5.61
CA VAL A 257 -22.17 10.57 4.30
C VAL A 257 -22.46 9.05 4.18
N ALA A 258 -22.26 8.26 5.22
CA ALA A 258 -22.51 6.81 5.18
C ALA A 258 -23.98 6.44 4.93
N ASP A 259 -24.91 7.32 5.24
CA ASP A 259 -26.35 7.18 4.95
C ASP A 259 -26.72 7.55 3.49
N LYS A 260 -25.81 8.12 2.71
CA LYS A 260 -26.04 8.65 1.36
C LYS A 260 -25.34 7.86 0.27
N MET A 261 -24.28 7.15 0.62
CA MET A 261 -23.45 6.36 -0.31
C MET A 261 -22.79 5.20 0.41
N SER A 262 -22.24 4.24 -0.35
CA SER A 262 -21.38 3.22 0.25
C SER A 262 -20.05 3.82 0.64
N VAL A 263 -19.69 3.75 1.92
CA VAL A 263 -18.38 4.07 2.47
C VAL A 263 -17.73 2.74 2.87
N PHE A 264 -16.57 2.44 2.32
CA PHE A 264 -15.90 1.16 2.57
C PHE A 264 -15.07 1.24 3.86
N PRO A 265 -15.22 0.28 4.80
CA PRO A 265 -14.33 0.19 5.96
C PRO A 265 -12.87 0.06 5.52
N SER A 266 -12.00 0.89 6.09
CA SER A 266 -10.61 0.96 5.64
C SER A 266 -9.60 0.72 6.75
N ASN A 267 -8.62 -0.14 6.48
CA ASN A 267 -7.42 -0.38 7.27
C ASN A 267 -6.17 0.23 6.58
N ALA A 268 -6.39 1.28 5.79
CA ALA A 268 -5.36 2.00 5.06
C ALA A 268 -5.42 3.51 5.34
N ASN A 269 -4.59 4.29 4.67
CA ASN A 269 -4.57 5.75 4.78
C ASN A 269 -5.50 6.46 3.78
N PHE A 270 -6.57 5.78 3.40
CA PHE A 270 -7.57 6.31 2.48
C PHE A 270 -8.96 5.78 2.81
N VAL A 271 -9.97 6.44 2.29
CA VAL A 271 -11.37 6.00 2.30
C VAL A 271 -11.83 5.86 0.86
N LEU A 272 -12.54 4.78 0.55
CA LEU A 272 -13.19 4.53 -0.73
C LEU A 272 -14.71 4.70 -0.59
N THR A 273 -15.32 5.41 -1.53
CA THR A 273 -16.79 5.59 -1.62
C THR A 273 -17.30 5.11 -2.96
N LYS A 274 -18.59 4.73 -3.04
CA LYS A 274 -19.23 4.23 -4.25
C LYS A 274 -20.64 4.78 -4.43
N GLY A 275 -21.02 5.04 -5.66
CA GLY A 275 -22.36 5.43 -6.07
C GLY A 275 -22.43 6.80 -6.74
N SER A 276 -23.62 7.16 -7.22
CA SER A 276 -23.85 8.46 -7.87
C SER A 276 -23.62 9.64 -6.91
N ALA A 277 -24.00 9.49 -5.64
CA ALA A 277 -23.73 10.47 -4.60
C ALA A 277 -22.22 10.60 -4.32
N ALA A 278 -21.46 9.50 -4.37
CA ALA A 278 -20.01 9.52 -4.21
C ALA A 278 -19.32 10.33 -5.32
N GLN A 279 -19.75 10.17 -6.58
CA GLN A 279 -19.23 10.97 -7.69
C GLN A 279 -19.56 12.46 -7.53
N GLN A 280 -20.78 12.81 -7.08
CA GLN A 280 -21.18 14.19 -6.83
C GLN A 280 -20.37 14.81 -5.70
N LEU A 281 -20.17 14.09 -4.59
CA LEU A 281 -19.31 14.53 -3.49
C LEU A 281 -17.86 14.72 -3.97
N GLY A 282 -17.32 13.77 -4.73
CA GLY A 282 -15.97 13.83 -5.26
C GLY A 282 -15.75 15.09 -6.12
N GLN A 283 -16.72 15.38 -6.99
CA GLN A 283 -16.68 16.59 -7.83
C GLN A 283 -16.78 17.87 -6.98
N TYR A 284 -17.67 17.90 -5.99
CA TYR A 284 -17.80 19.04 -5.08
C TYR A 284 -16.51 19.28 -4.29
N VAL A 285 -15.92 18.23 -3.72
CA VAL A 285 -14.62 18.28 -3.02
C VAL A 285 -13.51 18.80 -3.93
N TYR A 286 -13.51 18.37 -5.21
CA TYR A 286 -12.56 18.87 -6.20
C TYR A 286 -12.71 20.36 -6.45
N GLU A 287 -13.93 20.86 -6.60
CA GLU A 287 -14.25 22.28 -6.80
C GLU A 287 -13.87 23.14 -5.59
N GLN A 288 -13.86 22.55 -4.38
CA GLN A 288 -13.42 23.19 -3.14
C GLN A 288 -11.89 23.11 -2.91
N GLY A 289 -11.14 22.65 -3.89
CA GLY A 289 -9.67 22.70 -3.88
C GLY A 289 -8.97 21.46 -3.35
N PHE A 290 -9.67 20.33 -3.16
CA PHE A 290 -9.09 19.03 -2.86
C PHE A 290 -9.23 18.09 -4.06
N LYS A 291 -8.14 17.43 -4.46
CA LYS A 291 -8.15 16.49 -5.59
C LYS A 291 -8.21 15.05 -5.09
N PRO A 292 -9.40 14.40 -5.05
CA PRO A 292 -9.51 12.97 -4.78
C PRO A 292 -9.12 12.14 -6.00
N ARG A 293 -9.03 10.83 -5.85
CA ARG A 293 -8.83 9.88 -6.94
C ARG A 293 -10.18 9.48 -7.54
N PHE A 294 -10.41 9.85 -8.78
CA PHE A 294 -11.41 9.27 -9.66
C PHE A 294 -10.80 8.12 -10.46
N TYR A 295 -11.62 7.19 -10.90
CA TYR A 295 -11.20 6.01 -11.65
C TYR A 295 -11.83 5.99 -13.04
N ASP A 296 -11.01 5.75 -14.05
CA ASP A 296 -11.42 5.59 -15.44
C ASP A 296 -11.64 4.11 -15.79
N GLU A 297 -11.08 3.19 -15.00
CA GLU A 297 -11.19 1.75 -15.17
C GLU A 297 -12.64 1.29 -14.97
N GLN A 298 -13.15 0.47 -15.88
CA GLN A 298 -14.56 0.03 -15.88
C GLN A 298 -14.97 -0.65 -14.57
N VAL A 299 -14.08 -1.48 -13.99
CA VAL A 299 -14.32 -2.19 -12.72
C VAL A 299 -14.44 -1.24 -11.53
N MET A 300 -13.86 -0.04 -11.63
CA MET A 300 -13.88 1.00 -10.60
C MET A 300 -14.82 2.17 -10.93
N LYS A 301 -15.69 2.02 -11.94
CA LYS A 301 -16.64 3.07 -12.31
C LYS A 301 -17.62 3.39 -11.18
N GLY A 302 -17.73 4.66 -10.85
CA GLY A 302 -18.61 5.12 -9.75
C GLY A 302 -17.93 5.16 -8.37
N TYR A 303 -16.66 4.80 -8.29
CA TYR A 303 -15.89 4.91 -7.05
C TYR A 303 -15.09 6.21 -7.00
N VAL A 304 -14.87 6.71 -5.78
CA VAL A 304 -13.97 7.84 -5.49
C VAL A 304 -13.18 7.51 -4.24
N ARG A 305 -11.86 7.74 -4.26
CA ARG A 305 -10.95 7.48 -3.14
C ARG A 305 -10.33 8.77 -2.63
N TYR A 306 -10.28 8.92 -1.31
CA TYR A 306 -9.74 10.06 -0.61
C TYR A 306 -8.61 9.62 0.29
N SER A 307 -7.42 10.21 0.15
CA SER A 307 -6.26 9.92 1.01
C SER A 307 -6.21 10.88 2.19
N ILE A 308 -5.42 10.55 3.20
CA ILE A 308 -5.15 11.43 4.34
C ILE A 308 -4.56 12.78 3.88
N ALA A 309 -4.81 13.80 4.70
CA ALA A 309 -4.23 15.14 4.60
C ALA A 309 -3.72 15.57 5.98
N THR A 310 -3.15 16.77 6.12
CA THR A 310 -2.80 17.29 7.44
C THR A 310 -4.05 17.53 8.30
N ALA A 311 -3.92 17.50 9.63
CA ALA A 311 -5.08 17.68 10.52
C ALA A 311 -5.88 18.97 10.22
N PRO A 312 -5.26 20.14 9.98
CA PRO A 312 -6.02 21.34 9.55
C PRO A 312 -6.75 21.15 8.22
N GLN A 313 -6.13 20.45 7.25
CA GLN A 313 -6.77 20.16 5.95
C GLN A 313 -7.92 19.15 6.09
N LEU A 314 -7.80 18.16 6.99
CA LEU A 314 -8.90 17.24 7.28
C LEU A 314 -10.07 17.96 7.95
N ASN A 315 -9.84 18.91 8.85
CA ASN A 315 -10.89 19.75 9.42
C ASN A 315 -11.59 20.57 8.31
N GLN A 316 -10.84 21.13 7.37
CA GLN A 316 -11.41 21.81 6.20
C GLN A 316 -12.22 20.87 5.32
N LEU A 317 -11.71 19.66 5.05
CA LEU A 317 -12.43 18.64 4.29
C LEU A 317 -13.74 18.23 4.99
N GLU A 318 -13.71 18.11 6.32
CA GLU A 318 -14.90 17.82 7.12
C GLU A 318 -16.00 18.86 6.91
N GLU A 319 -15.67 20.13 6.97
CA GLU A 319 -16.66 21.22 6.73
C GLU A 319 -17.23 21.18 5.30
N ILE A 320 -16.39 20.87 4.30
CA ILE A 320 -16.81 20.70 2.91
C ILE A 320 -17.79 19.51 2.78
N VAL A 321 -17.48 18.38 3.40
CA VAL A 321 -18.33 17.18 3.37
C VAL A 321 -19.66 17.42 4.08
N LYS A 322 -19.67 18.10 5.23
CA LYS A 322 -20.88 18.50 5.95
C LYS A 322 -21.78 19.41 5.10
N GLU A 323 -21.19 20.43 4.49
CA GLU A 323 -21.91 21.38 3.64
C GLU A 323 -22.55 20.68 2.44
N TRP A 324 -21.81 19.81 1.77
CA TRP A 324 -22.33 18.99 0.68
C TRP A 324 -23.48 18.10 1.16
N SER A 325 -23.31 17.40 2.26
CA SER A 325 -24.31 16.51 2.85
C SER A 325 -25.64 17.22 3.12
N ALA A 326 -25.60 18.39 3.74
CA ALA A 326 -26.78 19.20 4.00
C ALA A 326 -27.50 19.66 2.71
N LYS A 327 -26.73 20.10 1.70
CA LYS A 327 -27.28 20.48 0.39
C LYS A 327 -27.90 19.30 -0.36
N TYR A 328 -27.30 18.12 -0.28
CA TYR A 328 -27.78 16.90 -0.91
C TYR A 328 -29.14 16.49 -0.35
N ASP A 329 -29.36 16.56 0.96
CA ASP A 329 -30.61 16.24 1.62
C ASP A 329 -31.74 17.20 1.22
N LEU A 330 -31.46 18.50 1.17
CA LEU A 330 -32.44 19.53 0.71
C LEU A 330 -32.87 19.29 -0.75
N SER A 331 -31.96 18.89 -1.63
CA SER A 331 -32.25 18.62 -3.04
C SER A 331 -33.17 17.41 -3.25
N LYS A 332 -33.15 16.43 -2.35
CA LYS A 332 -34.06 15.27 -2.37
C LYS A 332 -35.45 15.63 -1.86
N THR A 333 -35.52 16.43 -0.81
CA THR A 333 -36.82 16.85 -0.23
C THR A 333 -37.64 17.69 -1.21
N THR A 334 -37.00 18.54 -2.01
CA THR A 334 -37.67 19.37 -3.04
C THR A 334 -38.12 18.59 -4.28
N LYS A 335 -37.63 17.37 -4.53
CA LYS A 335 -38.03 16.52 -5.65
C LYS A 335 -39.25 15.62 -5.31
N HIS A 336 -39.66 15.57 -4.06
CA HIS A 336 -40.79 14.76 -3.57
C HIS A 336 -41.96 15.63 -3.07
N SER A 337 -41.86 16.95 -3.18
CA SER A 337 -42.95 17.94 -2.99
C SER A 337 -43.38 18.50 -4.35
#